data_a55750cc269ce2683b965882f14a969e
#
_entry.id   a55750cc269ce2683b965882f14a969e
#
_cell.length_a   1.000
_cell.length_b   1.000
_cell.length_c   1.000
_cell.angle_alpha   90.00
_cell.angle_beta   90.00
_cell.angle_gamma   90.00
#
_symmetry.space_group_name_H-M   'P 1'
#
loop_
_entity.id
_entity.type
_entity.pdbx_description
1 polymer ?
#
loop_
_entity_poly.entity_id
_entity_poly.type
_entity_poly.pdbx_seq_one_letter_code
_entity_poly.pdbx_strand_id
1 'polypeptide(L)'
;MANSEKSGELSAAKPFGTSQSRVITQKRFSTRTRFELEESDFAYRLDTEGSSRTYRLEYAELSSDRETLVERNPWWRNVGLLWMLIGVASAAVTYSSKNTLSVPIWLWLGMICYAVYHFKVIRYQIIPAERCNVVIIDDATGAEVIRELESRRVEQLRQRFDYLAVDEHPEQQRRRIEWLGKQGALDVNEVSARLLQLNALAGASALAAERREQDDE
;
A
#
# COMPACT_ATOMS: atom_id res chain seq x y z
N MET A 1 -22.61 41.61 34.18
CA MET A 1 -21.49 41.46 33.24
C MET A 1 -21.52 40.00 32.74
N ALA A 2 -22.05 39.84 31.55
CA ALA A 2 -22.32 38.54 30.96
C ALA A 2 -21.09 38.03 30.22
N ASN A 3 -20.64 36.82 30.54
CA ASN A 3 -19.59 36.13 29.80
C ASN A 3 -20.26 35.12 28.88
N SER A 4 -20.15 35.37 27.60
CA SER A 4 -20.73 34.56 26.53
C SER A 4 -19.80 33.38 26.21
N GLU A 5 -20.17 32.18 26.63
CA GLU A 5 -19.57 30.93 26.20
C GLU A 5 -20.00 30.63 24.77
N LYS A 6 -19.05 30.70 23.86
CA LYS A 6 -19.17 30.12 22.51
C LYS A 6 -18.91 28.64 22.60
N SER A 7 -19.98 27.86 22.73
CA SER A 7 -19.95 26.42 22.44
C SER A 7 -19.67 26.20 20.97
N GLY A 8 -18.47 25.69 20.66
CA GLY A 8 -18.16 25.14 19.35
C GLY A 8 -18.95 23.85 19.14
N GLU A 9 -19.87 23.88 18.21
CA GLU A 9 -20.56 22.68 17.72
C GLU A 9 -19.52 21.70 17.14
N LEU A 10 -19.27 20.64 17.91
CA LEU A 10 -18.68 19.42 17.37
C LEU A 10 -19.68 18.84 16.37
N SER A 11 -19.36 18.95 15.10
CA SER A 11 -20.09 18.27 14.03
C SER A 11 -20.21 16.79 14.36
N ALA A 12 -21.42 16.37 14.67
CA ALA A 12 -21.75 15.00 14.99
C ALA A 12 -21.41 14.10 13.81
N ALA A 13 -20.48 13.20 14.02
CA ALA A 13 -20.17 12.12 13.10
C ALA A 13 -21.47 11.31 12.86
N LYS A 14 -21.88 11.20 11.60
CA LYS A 14 -23.00 10.34 11.18
C LYS A 14 -22.86 8.95 11.77
N PRO A 15 -23.93 8.35 12.31
CA PRO A 15 -23.91 6.97 12.75
C PRO A 15 -23.70 6.07 11.55
N PHE A 16 -22.66 5.24 11.61
CA PHE A 16 -22.30 4.26 10.61
C PHE A 16 -23.43 3.25 10.39
N GLY A 17 -23.89 3.13 9.15
CA GLY A 17 -24.69 2.00 8.73
C GLY A 17 -23.90 0.70 8.90
N THR A 18 -24.58 -0.39 9.22
CA THR A 18 -24.09 -1.75 9.45
C THR A 18 -23.60 -2.41 8.14
N SER A 19 -22.62 -1.82 7.47
CA SER A 19 -21.79 -2.52 6.49
C SER A 19 -20.73 -3.29 7.26
N GLN A 20 -20.52 -4.55 6.92
CA GLN A 20 -19.49 -5.39 7.54
C GLN A 20 -18.11 -4.78 7.32
N SER A 21 -17.73 -3.85 8.18
CA SER A 21 -16.39 -3.28 8.18
C SER A 21 -15.42 -4.32 8.70
N ARG A 22 -14.45 -4.71 7.88
CA ARG A 22 -13.37 -5.60 8.30
C ARG A 22 -12.21 -4.78 8.82
N VAL A 23 -11.84 -4.99 10.09
CA VAL A 23 -10.71 -4.30 10.71
C VAL A 23 -9.51 -5.24 10.76
N ILE A 24 -8.41 -4.84 10.14
CA ILE A 24 -7.14 -5.57 10.19
C ILE A 24 -6.09 -4.65 10.83
N THR A 25 -5.37 -5.16 11.82
CA THR A 25 -4.34 -4.40 12.53
C THR A 25 -3.02 -5.15 12.44
N GLN A 26 -1.97 -4.44 12.03
CA GLN A 26 -0.60 -4.93 12.08
C GLN A 26 0.18 -4.11 13.10
N LYS A 27 1.08 -4.76 13.84
CA LYS A 27 1.98 -4.10 14.78
C LYS A 27 3.39 -4.64 14.64
N ARG A 28 4.34 -3.73 14.49
CA ARG A 28 5.76 -4.07 14.46
C ARG A 28 6.57 -3.01 15.20
N PHE A 29 7.23 -3.40 16.30
CA PHE A 29 7.92 -2.46 17.19
C PHE A 29 7.01 -1.29 17.61
N SER A 30 7.41 -0.06 17.32
CA SER A 30 6.67 1.17 17.62
C SER A 30 5.67 1.58 16.54
N THR A 31 5.68 0.92 15.39
CA THR A 31 4.76 1.21 14.28
C THR A 31 3.54 0.30 14.35
N ARG A 32 2.37 0.90 14.33
CA ARG A 32 1.09 0.21 14.26
C ARG A 32 0.30 0.75 13.07
N THR A 33 -0.13 -0.18 12.21
CA THR A 33 -1.02 0.14 11.09
C THR A 33 -2.38 -0.51 11.33
N ARG A 34 -3.45 0.23 11.07
CA ARG A 34 -4.82 -0.24 11.18
C ARG A 34 -5.55 0.08 9.89
N PHE A 35 -6.16 -0.94 9.32
CA PHE A 35 -6.99 -0.88 8.13
C PHE A 35 -8.43 -1.16 8.52
N GLU A 36 -9.32 -0.24 8.25
CA GLU A 36 -10.78 -0.42 8.39
C GLU A 36 -11.36 -0.43 6.98
N LEU A 37 -11.67 -1.63 6.49
CA LEU A 37 -12.12 -1.86 5.13
C LEU A 37 -13.64 -1.76 5.10
N GLU A 38 -14.17 -0.77 4.39
CA GLU A 38 -15.59 -0.58 4.11
C GLU A 38 -15.90 -1.01 2.66
N GLU A 39 -17.12 -0.90 2.22
CA GLU A 39 -17.55 -1.36 0.89
C GLU A 39 -16.97 -0.50 -0.25
N SER A 40 -16.96 0.81 -0.10
CA SER A 40 -16.52 1.77 -1.13
C SER A 40 -15.16 2.40 -0.88
N ASP A 41 -14.72 2.44 0.36
CA ASP A 41 -13.48 3.08 0.78
C ASP A 41 -12.86 2.33 1.97
N PHE A 42 -11.65 2.74 2.37
CA PHE A 42 -11.03 2.23 3.57
C PHE A 42 -10.35 3.35 4.36
N ALA A 43 -10.37 3.21 5.69
CA ALA A 43 -9.61 4.07 6.56
C ALA A 43 -8.25 3.40 6.88
N TYR A 44 -7.18 4.12 6.58
CA TYR A 44 -5.81 3.74 6.88
C TYR A 44 -5.28 4.61 8.00
N ARG A 45 -4.92 3.99 9.12
CA ARG A 45 -4.32 4.67 10.25
C ARG A 45 -2.91 4.17 10.48
N LEU A 46 -1.97 5.09 10.53
CA LEU A 46 -0.57 4.86 10.83
C LEU A 46 -0.23 5.54 12.16
N ASP A 47 0.08 4.74 13.18
CA ASP A 47 0.57 5.19 14.46
C ASP A 47 2.07 4.90 14.53
N THR A 48 2.88 5.95 14.73
CA THR A 48 4.33 5.89 14.95
C THR A 48 4.66 6.59 16.26
N GLU A 49 5.91 6.46 16.77
CA GLU A 49 6.34 7.17 17.98
C GLU A 49 6.10 8.68 17.84
N GLY A 50 5.12 9.18 18.60
CA GLY A 50 4.80 10.61 18.67
C GLY A 50 3.87 11.16 17.58
N SER A 51 3.41 10.35 16.62
CA SER A 51 2.44 10.78 15.62
C SER A 51 1.43 9.71 15.24
N SER A 52 0.18 10.14 15.05
CA SER A 52 -0.90 9.32 14.51
C SER A 52 -1.54 10.05 13.34
N ARG A 53 -1.66 9.37 12.20
CA ARG A 53 -2.30 9.93 11.01
C ARG A 53 -3.34 8.94 10.52
N THR A 54 -4.51 9.46 10.15
CA THR A 54 -5.59 8.68 9.56
C THR A 54 -5.93 9.26 8.21
N TYR A 55 -6.00 8.40 7.21
CA TYR A 55 -6.39 8.74 5.86
C TYR A 55 -7.60 7.91 5.47
N ARG A 56 -8.53 8.50 4.76
CA ARG A 56 -9.63 7.79 4.13
C ARG A 56 -9.40 7.82 2.62
N LEU A 57 -9.37 6.66 2.00
CA LEU A 57 -8.97 6.46 0.61
C LEU A 57 -10.00 5.58 -0.10
N GLU A 58 -10.29 5.90 -1.35
CA GLU A 58 -11.01 4.98 -2.22
C GLU A 58 -10.05 3.89 -2.72
N TYR A 59 -10.56 2.69 -2.96
CA TYR A 59 -9.72 1.60 -3.48
C TYR A 59 -9.16 1.91 -4.88
N ALA A 60 -9.90 2.65 -5.70
CA ALA A 60 -9.47 3.07 -7.03
C ALA A 60 -8.28 4.07 -7.01
N GLU A 61 -8.04 4.77 -5.87
CA GLU A 61 -6.88 5.67 -5.70
C GLU A 61 -5.56 4.90 -5.51
N LEU A 62 -5.61 3.59 -5.22
CA LEU A 62 -4.41 2.78 -5.06
C LEU A 62 -3.75 2.50 -6.40
N SER A 63 -2.43 2.68 -6.48
CA SER A 63 -1.66 2.27 -7.64
C SER A 63 -1.59 0.74 -7.78
N SER A 64 -1.46 0.26 -9.02
CA SER A 64 -1.08 -1.14 -9.29
C SER A 64 0.39 -1.40 -8.94
N ASP A 65 1.21 -0.36 -8.96
CA ASP A 65 2.64 -0.46 -8.68
C ASP A 65 2.89 -0.65 -7.20
N ARG A 66 3.90 -1.45 -6.88
CA ARG A 66 4.30 -1.74 -5.52
C ARG A 66 5.78 -1.50 -5.36
N GLU A 67 6.13 -0.85 -4.28
CA GLU A 67 7.51 -0.66 -3.90
C GLU A 67 7.82 -1.47 -2.64
N THR A 68 8.99 -2.10 -2.62
CA THR A 68 9.46 -2.82 -1.44
C THR A 68 10.50 -1.98 -0.73
N LEU A 69 10.20 -1.57 0.50
CA LEU A 69 11.14 -0.90 1.38
C LEU A 69 11.75 -1.91 2.34
N VAL A 70 13.07 -1.97 2.35
CA VAL A 70 13.84 -2.85 3.24
C VAL A 70 14.48 -1.99 4.32
N GLU A 71 14.01 -2.15 5.56
CA GLU A 71 14.53 -1.41 6.70
C GLU A 71 15.40 -2.31 7.59
N ARG A 72 16.58 -1.81 7.95
CA ARG A 72 17.46 -2.43 8.91
C ARG A 72 17.68 -1.48 10.08
N ASN A 73 17.52 -1.96 11.30
CA ASN A 73 17.72 -1.13 12.47
C ASN A 73 19.23 -0.89 12.70
N PRO A 74 19.74 0.34 12.47
CA PRO A 74 21.15 0.65 12.60
C PRO A 74 21.66 0.56 14.06
N TRP A 75 20.76 0.55 15.03
CA TRP A 75 21.11 0.41 16.44
C TRP A 75 21.92 -0.87 16.71
N TRP A 76 21.49 -2.01 16.16
CA TRP A 76 22.18 -3.29 16.32
C TRP A 76 23.59 -3.27 15.73
N ARG A 77 23.77 -2.59 14.61
CA ARG A 77 25.10 -2.39 13.99
C ARG A 77 25.99 -1.56 14.90
N ASN A 78 25.50 -0.42 15.38
CA ASN A 78 26.29 0.51 16.17
C ASN A 78 26.68 -0.09 17.52
N VAL A 79 25.73 -0.77 18.20
CA VAL A 79 25.99 -1.49 19.45
C VAL A 79 26.97 -2.65 19.22
N GLY A 80 26.81 -3.42 18.13
CA GLY A 80 27.73 -4.49 17.78
C GLY A 80 29.16 -3.99 17.56
N LEU A 81 29.34 -2.89 16.82
CA LEU A 81 30.64 -2.26 16.61
C LEU A 81 31.26 -1.75 17.91
N LEU A 82 30.47 -1.12 18.78
CA LEU A 82 30.94 -0.65 20.10
C LEU A 82 31.46 -1.81 20.94
N TRP A 83 30.73 -2.90 21.05
CA TRP A 83 31.19 -4.08 21.80
C TRP A 83 32.38 -4.75 21.18
N MET A 84 32.51 -4.79 19.85
CA MET A 84 33.71 -5.30 19.19
C MET A 84 34.95 -4.43 19.51
N LEU A 85 34.80 -3.09 19.50
CA LEU A 85 35.88 -2.18 19.88
C LEU A 85 36.36 -2.39 21.33
N ILE A 86 35.39 -2.49 22.27
CA ILE A 86 35.70 -2.80 23.67
C ILE A 86 36.42 -4.14 23.79
N GLY A 87 35.96 -5.14 23.04
CA GLY A 87 36.55 -6.46 22.98
C GLY A 87 38.01 -6.43 22.49
N VAL A 88 38.28 -5.72 21.39
CA VAL A 88 39.64 -5.55 20.84
C VAL A 88 40.54 -4.80 21.82
N ALA A 89 40.08 -3.70 22.40
CA ALA A 89 40.82 -2.94 23.39
C ALA A 89 41.19 -3.81 24.63
N SER A 90 40.21 -4.57 25.14
CA SER A 90 40.42 -5.50 26.25
C SER A 90 41.44 -6.60 25.92
N ALA A 91 41.37 -7.16 24.71
CA ALA A 91 42.35 -8.16 24.25
C ALA A 91 43.75 -7.58 24.14
N ALA A 92 43.89 -6.34 23.64
CA ALA A 92 45.18 -5.66 23.52
C ALA A 92 45.82 -5.40 24.90
N VAL A 93 45.04 -4.94 25.88
CA VAL A 93 45.53 -4.74 27.27
C VAL A 93 45.94 -6.05 27.91
N THR A 94 45.15 -7.13 27.73
CA THR A 94 45.49 -8.46 28.27
C THR A 94 46.78 -9.01 27.65
N TYR A 95 46.94 -8.86 26.33
CA TYR A 95 48.15 -9.28 25.63
C TYR A 95 49.39 -8.52 26.11
N SER A 96 49.25 -7.19 26.26
CA SER A 96 50.36 -6.35 26.73
C SER A 96 50.79 -6.66 28.16
N SER A 97 49.88 -7.07 29.04
CA SER A 97 50.17 -7.33 30.45
C SER A 97 50.52 -8.77 30.75
N LYS A 98 49.98 -9.74 30.06
CA LYS A 98 50.14 -11.18 30.36
C LYS A 98 50.79 -12.00 29.24
N ASN A 99 51.07 -11.39 28.10
CA ASN A 99 51.60 -12.05 26.90
C ASN A 99 50.78 -13.29 26.47
N THR A 100 49.48 -13.32 26.82
CA THR A 100 48.53 -14.39 26.49
C THR A 100 47.40 -13.84 25.66
N LEU A 101 47.10 -14.49 24.53
CA LEU A 101 45.98 -14.13 23.65
C LEU A 101 44.70 -14.73 24.26
N SER A 102 43.86 -13.88 24.82
CA SER A 102 42.54 -14.25 25.32
C SER A 102 41.47 -13.53 24.54
N VAL A 103 40.48 -14.27 24.03
CA VAL A 103 39.33 -13.68 23.32
C VAL A 103 38.29 -13.26 24.36
N PRO A 104 38.11 -11.94 24.59
CA PRO A 104 37.17 -11.48 25.59
C PRO A 104 35.73 -11.71 25.13
N ILE A 105 34.87 -11.96 26.10
CA ILE A 105 33.42 -12.22 25.87
C ILE A 105 32.75 -11.06 25.13
N TRP A 106 33.22 -9.84 25.27
CA TRP A 106 32.68 -8.65 24.60
C TRP A 106 32.82 -8.71 23.09
N LEU A 107 33.83 -9.38 22.57
CA LEU A 107 34.02 -9.57 21.14
C LEU A 107 32.92 -10.50 20.57
N TRP A 108 32.62 -11.57 21.28
CA TRP A 108 31.53 -12.49 20.91
C TRP A 108 30.18 -11.79 20.97
N LEU A 109 29.92 -11.00 22.00
CA LEU A 109 28.69 -10.23 22.13
C LEU A 109 28.53 -9.24 20.95
N GLY A 110 29.62 -8.55 20.58
CA GLY A 110 29.64 -7.67 19.42
C GLY A 110 29.34 -8.39 18.10
N MET A 111 29.93 -9.57 17.89
CA MET A 111 29.63 -10.39 16.71
C MET A 111 28.17 -10.85 16.66
N ILE A 112 27.60 -11.25 17.80
CA ILE A 112 26.19 -11.65 17.87
C ILE A 112 25.27 -10.46 17.51
N CYS A 113 25.53 -9.28 18.09
CA CYS A 113 24.75 -8.08 17.75
C CYS A 113 24.86 -7.71 16.26
N TYR A 114 26.05 -7.84 15.69
CA TYR A 114 26.28 -7.58 14.27
C TYR A 114 25.60 -8.62 13.37
N ALA A 115 25.60 -9.88 13.77
CA ALA A 115 24.86 -10.95 13.09
C ALA A 115 23.34 -10.67 13.14
N VAL A 116 22.81 -10.26 14.30
CA VAL A 116 21.40 -9.87 14.44
C VAL A 116 21.04 -8.73 13.47
N TYR A 117 21.89 -7.71 13.31
CA TYR A 117 21.71 -6.67 12.32
C TYR A 117 21.62 -7.20 10.88
N HIS A 118 22.43 -8.20 10.56
CA HIS A 118 22.44 -8.79 9.21
C HIS A 118 21.20 -9.64 8.92
N PHE A 119 20.73 -10.39 9.91
CA PHE A 119 19.62 -11.34 9.75
C PHE A 119 18.25 -10.75 10.05
N LYS A 120 18.16 -9.73 10.93
CA LYS A 120 16.88 -9.07 11.23
C LYS A 120 16.61 -7.92 10.25
N VAL A 121 16.02 -8.29 9.13
CA VAL A 121 15.55 -7.36 8.09
C VAL A 121 14.04 -7.26 8.18
N ILE A 122 13.51 -6.04 8.16
CA ILE A 122 12.08 -5.78 8.07
C ILE A 122 11.80 -5.33 6.64
N ARG A 123 10.82 -5.96 6.04
CA ARG A 123 10.32 -5.59 4.72
C ARG A 123 8.96 -4.94 4.86
N TYR A 124 8.78 -3.86 4.15
CA TYR A 124 7.49 -3.19 4.00
C TYR A 124 7.14 -3.17 2.53
N GLN A 125 5.88 -3.38 2.23
CA GLN A 125 5.32 -3.12 0.91
C GLN A 125 4.63 -1.76 0.97
N ILE A 126 4.97 -0.90 0.03
CA ILE A 126 4.41 0.43 -0.12
C ILE A 126 3.54 0.42 -1.36
N ILE A 127 2.27 0.77 -1.18
CA ILE A 127 1.33 0.98 -2.27
C ILE A 127 1.12 2.48 -2.38
N PRO A 128 1.60 3.12 -3.47
CA PRO A 128 1.33 4.54 -3.70
C PRO A 128 -0.17 4.77 -3.88
N ALA A 129 -0.68 5.83 -3.26
CA ALA A 129 -2.02 6.34 -3.48
C ALA A 129 -1.96 7.86 -3.68
N GLU A 130 -3.01 8.46 -4.20
CA GLU A 130 -3.00 9.90 -4.55
C GLU A 130 -2.67 10.82 -3.37
N ARG A 131 -3.10 10.46 -2.16
CA ARG A 131 -2.98 11.33 -0.97
C ARG A 131 -1.89 10.89 0.00
N CYS A 132 -1.51 9.63 -0.01
CA CYS A 132 -0.48 9.10 0.89
C CYS A 132 0.04 7.76 0.37
N ASN A 133 1.18 7.34 0.89
CA ASN A 133 1.70 6.00 0.68
C ASN A 133 1.14 5.06 1.75
N VAL A 134 0.50 3.98 1.33
CA VAL A 134 0.00 2.94 2.23
C VAL A 134 1.14 1.97 2.53
N VAL A 135 1.59 1.95 3.77
CA VAL A 135 2.70 1.10 4.23
C VAL A 135 2.12 -0.15 4.89
N ILE A 136 2.48 -1.30 4.37
CA ILE A 136 2.03 -2.62 4.81
C ILE A 136 3.25 -3.43 5.23
N ILE A 137 3.19 -4.06 6.39
CA ILE A 137 4.28 -4.93 6.86
C ILE A 137 4.22 -6.22 6.05
N ASP A 138 5.36 -6.65 5.49
CA ASP A 138 5.47 -7.87 4.69
C ASP A 138 5.49 -9.11 5.60
N ASP A 139 4.29 -9.48 6.06
CA ASP A 139 4.03 -10.68 6.85
C ASP A 139 2.76 -11.38 6.33
N ALA A 140 2.36 -12.47 6.97
CA ALA A 140 1.16 -13.22 6.58
C ALA A 140 -0.11 -12.37 6.60
N THR A 141 -0.24 -11.47 7.60
CA THR A 141 -1.35 -10.52 7.70
C THR A 141 -1.27 -9.46 6.60
N GLY A 142 -0.06 -8.99 6.27
CA GLY A 142 0.16 -8.06 5.16
C GLY A 142 -0.26 -8.63 3.81
N ALA A 143 0.08 -9.88 3.54
CA ALA A 143 -0.35 -10.56 2.34
C ALA A 143 -1.88 -10.68 2.24
N GLU A 144 -2.57 -10.83 3.37
CA GLU A 144 -4.03 -10.84 3.43
C GLU A 144 -4.62 -9.45 3.15
N VAL A 145 -4.06 -8.39 3.79
CA VAL A 145 -4.47 -7.00 3.54
C VAL A 145 -4.32 -6.65 2.07
N ILE A 146 -3.18 -6.95 1.47
CA ILE A 146 -2.90 -6.65 0.07
C ILE A 146 -3.91 -7.32 -0.85
N ARG A 147 -4.18 -8.61 -0.63
CA ARG A 147 -5.14 -9.37 -1.45
C ARG A 147 -6.54 -8.78 -1.36
N GLU A 148 -6.97 -8.39 -0.17
CA GLU A 148 -8.27 -7.79 0.05
C GLU A 148 -8.37 -6.40 -0.60
N LEU A 149 -7.35 -5.56 -0.44
CA LEU A 149 -7.28 -4.24 -1.08
C LEU A 149 -7.31 -4.36 -2.60
N GLU A 150 -6.57 -5.30 -3.18
CA GLU A 150 -6.58 -5.54 -4.63
C GLU A 150 -7.92 -6.05 -5.14
N SER A 151 -8.51 -7.02 -4.46
CA SER A 151 -9.81 -7.55 -4.85
C SER A 151 -10.86 -6.43 -4.90
N ARG A 152 -10.91 -5.59 -3.88
CA ARG A 152 -11.86 -4.47 -3.83
C ARG A 152 -11.52 -3.36 -4.82
N ARG A 153 -10.23 -3.11 -5.05
CA ARG A 153 -9.77 -2.17 -6.09
C ARG A 153 -10.24 -2.60 -7.48
N VAL A 154 -10.00 -3.86 -7.84
CA VAL A 154 -10.43 -4.41 -9.12
C VAL A 154 -11.95 -4.32 -9.27
N GLU A 155 -12.69 -4.69 -8.24
CA GLU A 155 -14.15 -4.61 -8.25
C GLU A 155 -14.64 -3.16 -8.44
N GLN A 156 -14.08 -2.21 -7.70
CA GLN A 156 -14.44 -0.80 -7.82
C GLN A 156 -14.10 -0.21 -9.19
N LEU A 157 -12.93 -0.58 -9.75
CA LEU A 157 -12.53 -0.15 -11.10
C LEU A 157 -13.48 -0.72 -12.16
N ARG A 158 -13.89 -1.97 -12.04
CA ARG A 158 -14.88 -2.58 -12.94
C ARG A 158 -16.21 -1.87 -12.85
N GLN A 159 -16.76 -1.71 -11.66
CA GLN A 159 -18.06 -1.04 -11.46
C GLN A 159 -18.07 0.40 -12.00
N ARG A 160 -16.96 1.12 -11.90
CA ARG A 160 -16.87 2.53 -12.27
C ARG A 160 -16.55 2.75 -13.74
N PHE A 161 -15.76 1.88 -14.35
CA PHE A 161 -15.17 2.13 -15.67
C PHE A 161 -15.43 1.03 -16.72
N ASP A 162 -15.93 -0.17 -16.34
CA ASP A 162 -16.24 -1.23 -17.33
C ASP A 162 -17.67 -1.07 -17.87
N TYR A 163 -17.86 -0.03 -18.66
CA TYR A 163 -19.12 0.21 -19.38
C TYR A 163 -18.82 0.60 -20.84
N LEU A 164 -19.79 0.32 -21.71
CA LEU A 164 -19.79 0.76 -23.11
C LEU A 164 -20.90 1.81 -23.25
N ALA A 165 -20.51 3.05 -23.51
CA ALA A 165 -21.46 4.16 -23.69
C ALA A 165 -21.68 4.39 -25.19
N VAL A 166 -22.93 4.48 -25.62
CA VAL A 166 -23.26 4.70 -27.04
C VAL A 166 -22.85 6.11 -27.50
N ASP A 167 -22.88 7.07 -26.57
CA ASP A 167 -22.60 8.49 -26.86
C ASP A 167 -21.13 8.87 -26.78
N GLU A 168 -20.25 7.94 -26.36
CA GLU A 168 -18.83 8.22 -26.18
C GLU A 168 -18.04 7.80 -27.42
N HIS A 169 -17.05 8.64 -27.79
CA HIS A 169 -16.22 8.38 -28.95
C HIS A 169 -15.47 7.02 -28.83
N PRO A 170 -15.47 6.16 -29.88
CA PRO A 170 -14.88 4.81 -29.82
C PRO A 170 -13.41 4.78 -29.35
N GLU A 171 -12.60 5.78 -29.72
CA GLU A 171 -11.21 5.88 -29.29
C GLU A 171 -11.06 6.13 -27.78
N GLN A 172 -11.97 6.86 -27.16
CA GLN A 172 -11.96 7.08 -25.70
C GLN A 172 -12.32 5.80 -24.96
N GLN A 173 -13.33 5.06 -25.46
CA GLN A 173 -13.71 3.76 -24.91
C GLN A 173 -12.56 2.75 -25.03
N ARG A 174 -11.88 2.71 -26.19
CA ARG A 174 -10.71 1.86 -26.40
C ARG A 174 -9.62 2.14 -25.38
N ARG A 175 -9.23 3.41 -25.18
CA ARG A 175 -8.22 3.81 -24.21
C ARG A 175 -8.63 3.43 -22.78
N ARG A 176 -9.91 3.56 -22.42
CA ARG A 176 -10.43 3.15 -21.11
C ARG A 176 -10.32 1.64 -20.91
N ILE A 177 -10.69 0.82 -21.90
CA ILE A 177 -10.57 -0.64 -21.84
C ILE A 177 -9.10 -1.06 -21.69
N GLU A 178 -8.22 -0.50 -22.50
CA GLU A 178 -6.78 -0.77 -22.44
C GLU A 178 -6.19 -0.34 -21.08
N TRP A 179 -6.64 0.79 -20.55
CA TRP A 179 -6.24 1.26 -19.22
C TRP A 179 -6.69 0.30 -18.11
N LEU A 180 -7.95 -0.19 -18.15
CA LEU A 180 -8.43 -1.21 -17.22
C LEU A 180 -7.59 -2.49 -17.26
N GLY A 181 -7.18 -2.91 -18.46
CA GLY A 181 -6.25 -4.02 -18.62
C GLY A 181 -4.90 -3.75 -17.98
N LYS A 182 -4.31 -2.56 -18.18
CA LYS A 182 -3.04 -2.15 -17.56
C LYS A 182 -3.14 -2.06 -16.03
N GLN A 183 -4.31 -1.68 -15.52
CA GLN A 183 -4.58 -1.65 -14.08
C GLN A 183 -4.88 -3.03 -13.47
N GLY A 184 -4.89 -4.10 -14.29
CA GLY A 184 -5.22 -5.45 -13.84
C GLY A 184 -6.69 -5.65 -13.46
N ALA A 185 -7.56 -4.71 -13.83
CA ALA A 185 -8.99 -4.81 -13.60
C ALA A 185 -9.67 -5.75 -14.62
N LEU A 186 -9.15 -5.84 -15.84
CA LEU A 186 -9.57 -6.79 -16.88
C LEU A 186 -8.39 -7.68 -17.26
N ASP A 187 -8.66 -8.96 -17.52
CA ASP A 187 -7.66 -9.85 -18.06
C ASP A 187 -7.49 -9.64 -19.58
N VAL A 188 -6.44 -10.26 -20.18
CA VAL A 188 -6.13 -10.12 -21.62
C VAL A 188 -7.29 -10.58 -22.49
N ASN A 189 -8.01 -11.63 -22.09
CA ASN A 189 -9.14 -12.17 -22.84
C ASN A 189 -10.36 -11.24 -22.73
N GLU A 190 -10.61 -10.70 -21.52
CA GLU A 190 -11.67 -9.73 -21.27
C GLU A 190 -11.45 -8.44 -22.08
N VAL A 191 -10.20 -7.91 -22.09
CA VAL A 191 -9.82 -6.74 -22.91
C VAL A 191 -10.10 -7.00 -24.39
N SER A 192 -9.66 -8.15 -24.91
CA SER A 192 -9.88 -8.53 -26.31
C SER A 192 -11.36 -8.64 -26.66
N ALA A 193 -12.16 -9.27 -25.78
CA ALA A 193 -13.59 -9.40 -25.94
C ALA A 193 -14.30 -8.04 -25.94
N ARG A 194 -13.93 -7.13 -25.02
CA ARG A 194 -14.48 -5.77 -24.97
C ARG A 194 -14.15 -4.94 -26.22
N LEU A 195 -12.91 -5.06 -26.72
CA LEU A 195 -12.50 -4.39 -27.96
C LEU A 195 -13.25 -4.92 -29.19
N LEU A 196 -13.52 -6.22 -29.28
CA LEU A 196 -14.35 -6.79 -30.33
C LEU A 196 -15.79 -6.29 -30.25
N GLN A 197 -16.38 -6.23 -29.05
CA GLN A 197 -17.72 -5.67 -28.85
C GLN A 197 -17.78 -4.20 -29.29
N LEU A 198 -16.78 -3.40 -28.91
CA LEU A 198 -16.70 -1.99 -29.30
C LEU A 198 -16.66 -1.83 -30.82
N ASN A 199 -15.83 -2.62 -31.51
CA ASN A 199 -15.72 -2.57 -32.98
C ASN A 199 -17.04 -2.98 -33.67
N ALA A 200 -17.73 -3.98 -33.15
CA ALA A 200 -19.04 -4.40 -33.64
C ALA A 200 -20.11 -3.30 -33.49
N LEU A 201 -20.13 -2.61 -32.36
CA LEU A 201 -21.04 -1.48 -32.12
C LEU A 201 -20.73 -0.30 -33.03
N ALA A 202 -19.45 0.04 -33.22
CA ALA A 202 -19.03 1.10 -34.12
C ALA A 202 -19.39 0.79 -35.58
N GLY A 203 -19.24 -0.45 -36.01
CA GLY A 203 -19.65 -0.89 -37.37
C GLY A 203 -21.17 -0.82 -37.56
N ALA A 204 -21.95 -1.25 -36.55
CA ALA A 204 -23.41 -1.18 -36.61
C ALA A 204 -23.93 0.27 -36.67
N SER A 205 -23.31 1.18 -35.91
CA SER A 205 -23.69 2.60 -35.94
C SER A 205 -23.35 3.28 -37.25
N ALA A 206 -22.25 2.94 -37.89
CA ALA A 206 -21.88 3.46 -39.21
C ALA A 206 -22.87 3.01 -40.28
N LEU A 207 -23.23 1.73 -40.30
CA LEU A 207 -24.24 1.20 -41.25
C LEU A 207 -25.64 1.81 -41.03
N ALA A 208 -26.00 2.14 -39.78
CA ALA A 208 -27.26 2.81 -39.47
C ALA A 208 -27.26 4.27 -39.94
N ALA A 209 -26.13 4.95 -39.88
CA ALA A 209 -25.97 6.31 -40.39
C ALA A 209 -26.08 6.35 -41.93
N GLU A 210 -25.41 5.46 -42.63
CA GLU A 210 -25.50 5.35 -44.12
C GLU A 210 -26.93 5.07 -44.62
N ARG A 211 -27.71 4.23 -43.90
CA ARG A 211 -29.10 3.97 -44.27
C ARG A 211 -30.00 5.20 -44.12
N ARG A 212 -29.78 6.01 -43.08
CA ARG A 212 -30.56 7.24 -42.88
C ARG A 212 -30.28 8.28 -43.98
N GLU A 213 -29.03 8.41 -44.43
CA GLU A 213 -28.69 9.30 -45.53
C GLU A 213 -29.31 8.85 -46.85
N GLN A 214 -29.51 7.53 -47.07
CA GLN A 214 -30.15 6.98 -48.28
C GLN A 214 -31.65 7.11 -48.25
N ASP A 215 -32.29 7.13 -47.08
CA ASP A 215 -33.75 7.28 -46.93
C ASP A 215 -34.20 8.77 -47.01
N ASP A 216 -33.25 9.72 -46.88
CA ASP A 216 -33.54 11.18 -46.93
C ASP A 216 -33.27 11.78 -48.36
N GLU A 217 -32.77 11.01 -49.36
CA GLU A 217 -32.63 11.39 -50.76
C GLU A 217 -33.83 10.88 -51.60
#